data_7ce7f51bc6293d1a489f0b70dcb30f5e
#
_entry.id   7ce7f51bc6293d1a489f0b70dcb30f5e
#
_cell.length_a   1.000
_cell.length_b   1.000
_cell.length_c   1.000
_cell.angle_alpha   90.00
_cell.angle_beta   90.00
_cell.angle_gamma   90.00
#
_symmetry.space_group_name_H-M   'P 1'
#
loop_
_entity.id
_entity.type
_entity.pdbx_description
1 polymer ?
#
loop_
_entity_poly.entity_id
_entity_poly.type
_entity_poly.pdbx_seq_one_letter_code
_entity_poly.pdbx_strand_id
1 'polypeptide(L)'
;MTLSITSRRPRSPRRGVLRLLSAGAATVVLAGCASFSPDGGFSTVEQTTQQRLGKEVRWARSDSDRQLINQRVEELLTQPLTMDDAVQLALLNNRGLQAAFFELGIGEADLVQAGRLANPGFSFGRKTKGEEIEIERGLHFNLARLLAMPLLQEVESRRFAQTQGMVAMNVLSLAAETRKARVQAVAAQKSERYAAQVMQAAEASAELARRMAQAGNFNRLQQSREQSF
;
A
#
# COMPACT_ATOMS: atom_id res chain seq x y z
N MET A 1 2.78 73.96 49.90
CA MET A 1 3.16 73.95 48.50
C MET A 1 4.22 72.83 48.36
N THR A 2 3.78 71.58 48.09
CA THR A 2 4.62 70.34 48.05
C THR A 2 4.71 69.87 46.63
N LEU A 3 5.92 69.98 46.05
CA LEU A 3 6.22 69.48 44.68
C LEU A 3 6.51 67.97 44.76
N SER A 4 5.65 67.14 44.12
CA SER A 4 5.87 65.72 43.97
C SER A 4 6.62 65.46 42.64
N ILE A 5 7.83 64.95 42.71
CA ILE A 5 8.68 64.58 41.56
C ILE A 5 8.43 63.10 41.26
N THR A 6 7.66 62.84 40.21
CA THR A 6 7.47 61.47 39.69
C THR A 6 8.63 61.09 38.76
N SER A 7 9.54 60.20 39.24
CA SER A 7 10.60 59.60 38.48
C SER A 7 10.05 58.54 37.51
N ARG A 8 9.99 58.82 36.19
CA ARG A 8 9.75 57.86 35.16
C ARG A 8 11.05 57.10 34.83
N ARG A 9 11.11 55.84 35.21
CA ARG A 9 12.21 54.91 34.76
C ARG A 9 12.12 54.68 33.24
N PRO A 10 13.21 54.81 32.47
CA PRO A 10 13.24 54.54 31.06
C PRO A 10 13.04 53.02 30.84
N ARG A 11 12.03 52.63 30.04
CA ARG A 11 11.86 51.26 29.57
C ARG A 11 12.95 50.96 28.55
N SER A 12 13.89 50.06 28.91
CA SER A 12 14.96 49.65 28.00
C SER A 12 14.40 48.95 26.75
N PRO A 13 14.72 49.40 25.53
CA PRO A 13 14.22 48.78 24.27
C PRO A 13 14.73 47.34 24.05
N ARG A 14 15.77 46.92 24.76
CA ARG A 14 16.39 45.58 24.66
C ARG A 14 15.43 44.44 25.07
N ARG A 15 14.47 44.68 25.97
CA ARG A 15 13.52 43.65 26.39
C ARG A 15 12.43 43.36 25.36
N GLY A 16 12.10 44.29 24.47
CA GLY A 16 11.13 44.09 23.37
C GLY A 16 11.72 43.26 22.24
N VAL A 17 12.96 43.52 21.85
CA VAL A 17 13.64 42.79 20.77
C VAL A 17 13.93 41.34 21.19
N LEU A 18 14.30 41.11 22.43
CA LEU A 18 14.53 39.75 22.94
C LEU A 18 13.26 38.90 22.99
N ARG A 19 12.10 39.51 23.27
CA ARG A 19 10.79 38.86 23.26
C ARG A 19 10.29 38.56 21.84
N LEU A 20 10.58 39.42 20.89
CA LEU A 20 10.27 39.20 19.47
C LEU A 20 11.15 38.11 18.86
N LEU A 21 12.44 38.06 19.21
CA LEU A 21 13.36 37.00 18.80
C LEU A 21 12.98 35.63 19.41
N SER A 22 12.56 35.60 20.68
CA SER A 22 12.12 34.35 21.31
C SER A 22 10.77 33.85 20.77
N ALA A 23 9.83 34.74 20.41
CA ALA A 23 8.57 34.37 19.79
C ALA A 23 8.79 33.87 18.35
N GLY A 24 9.69 34.48 17.58
CA GLY A 24 10.08 34.03 16.24
C GLY A 24 10.79 32.68 16.23
N ALA A 25 11.68 32.41 17.17
CA ALA A 25 12.36 31.12 17.33
C ALA A 25 11.37 30.00 17.72
N ALA A 26 10.38 30.27 18.57
CA ALA A 26 9.36 29.31 18.96
C ALA A 26 8.45 28.92 17.78
N THR A 27 8.10 29.85 16.89
CA THR A 27 7.28 29.56 15.70
C THR A 27 8.01 28.71 14.66
N VAL A 28 9.32 28.90 14.49
CA VAL A 28 10.13 28.09 13.56
C VAL A 28 10.27 26.64 14.03
N VAL A 29 10.34 26.40 15.33
CA VAL A 29 10.43 25.06 15.92
C VAL A 29 9.11 24.29 15.77
N LEU A 30 7.96 24.98 15.80
CA LEU A 30 6.65 24.33 15.60
C LEU A 30 6.36 23.99 14.13
N ALA A 31 6.96 24.71 13.17
CA ALA A 31 6.77 24.47 11.73
C ALA A 31 7.53 23.24 11.19
N GLY A 32 8.46 22.68 11.96
CA GLY A 32 9.30 21.54 11.57
C GLY A 32 8.75 20.17 11.96
N CYS A 33 7.53 20.05 12.48
CA CYS A 33 6.95 18.76 12.82
C CYS A 33 6.63 17.98 11.53
N ALA A 34 7.26 16.82 11.34
CA ALA A 34 6.90 15.89 10.29
C ALA A 34 5.41 15.53 10.41
N SER A 35 4.67 15.71 9.34
CA SER A 35 3.23 15.45 9.27
C SER A 35 2.96 14.36 8.24
N PHE A 36 1.85 13.65 8.41
CA PHE A 36 1.38 12.68 7.44
C PHE A 36 0.96 13.37 6.14
N SER A 37 1.24 12.73 5.00
CA SER A 37 0.69 13.14 3.73
C SER A 37 -0.81 12.81 3.66
N PRO A 38 -1.63 13.54 2.88
CA PRO A 38 -3.07 13.28 2.77
C PRO A 38 -3.38 11.90 2.16
N ASP A 39 -2.49 11.40 1.32
CA ASP A 39 -2.64 10.17 0.55
C ASP A 39 -1.85 8.97 1.09
N GLY A 40 -1.05 9.14 2.14
CA GLY A 40 -0.19 8.07 2.67
C GLY A 40 0.92 7.66 1.70
N GLY A 41 1.32 8.55 0.78
CA GLY A 41 2.32 8.28 -0.26
C GLY A 41 1.81 7.39 -1.40
N PHE A 42 0.50 7.20 -1.51
CA PHE A 42 -0.13 6.34 -2.51
C PHE A 42 -0.03 6.90 -3.93
N SER A 43 0.02 8.22 -4.09
CA SER A 43 0.12 8.90 -5.40
C SER A 43 1.29 8.41 -6.27
N THR A 44 2.42 8.06 -5.67
CA THR A 44 3.58 7.49 -6.38
C THR A 44 3.24 6.15 -7.04
N VAL A 45 2.50 5.29 -6.33
CA VAL A 45 2.05 3.99 -6.83
C VAL A 45 1.00 4.17 -7.93
N GLU A 46 0.05 5.08 -7.72
CA GLU A 46 -0.99 5.42 -8.69
C GLU A 46 -0.39 5.96 -10.00
N GLN A 47 0.51 6.93 -9.92
CA GLN A 47 1.20 7.49 -11.08
C GLN A 47 2.02 6.43 -11.83
N THR A 48 2.76 5.58 -11.12
CA THR A 48 3.52 4.48 -11.73
C THR A 48 2.60 3.50 -12.44
N THR A 49 1.48 3.15 -11.83
CA THR A 49 0.47 2.26 -12.42
C THR A 49 -0.13 2.86 -13.69
N GLN A 50 -0.53 4.12 -13.62
CA GLN A 50 -1.09 4.83 -14.77
C GLN A 50 -0.07 4.93 -15.92
N GLN A 51 1.17 5.28 -15.64
CA GLN A 51 2.23 5.42 -16.65
C GLN A 51 2.61 4.08 -17.30
N ARG A 52 2.66 2.99 -16.52
CA ARG A 52 3.15 1.70 -17.00
C ARG A 52 2.04 0.79 -17.56
N LEU A 53 0.84 0.89 -17.06
CA LEU A 53 -0.27 -0.03 -17.37
C LEU A 53 -1.46 0.70 -18.00
N GLY A 54 -1.61 2.01 -17.85
CA GLY A 54 -2.82 2.76 -18.21
C GLY A 54 -4.04 2.30 -17.40
N LYS A 55 -3.83 1.85 -16.16
CA LYS A 55 -4.85 1.28 -15.27
C LYS A 55 -4.95 2.05 -13.98
N GLU A 56 -6.13 1.95 -13.33
CA GLU A 56 -6.39 2.55 -12.03
C GLU A 56 -6.09 1.55 -10.91
N VAL A 57 -5.57 2.07 -9.80
CA VAL A 57 -5.52 1.41 -8.52
C VAL A 57 -6.25 2.26 -7.50
N ARG A 58 -6.87 1.62 -6.50
CA ARG A 58 -7.57 2.31 -5.42
C ARG A 58 -7.25 1.66 -4.10
N TRP A 59 -6.93 2.48 -3.13
CA TRP A 59 -6.72 2.06 -1.76
C TRP A 59 -8.05 2.18 -0.98
N ALA A 60 -8.58 1.06 -0.53
CA ALA A 60 -9.83 1.00 0.24
C ALA A 60 -9.60 1.37 1.72
N ARG A 61 -9.45 2.66 2.02
CA ARG A 61 -9.26 3.17 3.39
C ARG A 61 -10.57 3.35 4.14
N SER A 62 -11.67 3.52 3.43
CA SER A 62 -13.00 3.79 3.98
C SER A 62 -14.06 2.88 3.36
N ASP A 63 -15.27 2.86 3.95
CA ASP A 63 -16.42 2.16 3.36
C ASP A 63 -16.86 2.78 2.05
N SER A 64 -16.74 4.10 1.89
CA SER A 64 -16.99 4.79 0.63
C SER A 64 -16.02 4.35 -0.48
N ASP A 65 -14.73 4.19 -0.17
CA ASP A 65 -13.75 3.67 -1.15
C ASP A 65 -14.13 2.26 -1.59
N ARG A 66 -14.54 1.41 -0.63
CA ARG A 66 -15.01 0.04 -0.92
C ARG A 66 -16.23 0.01 -1.82
N GLN A 67 -17.18 0.91 -1.59
CA GLN A 67 -18.38 1.03 -2.43
C GLN A 67 -18.02 1.43 -3.86
N LEU A 68 -17.14 2.41 -4.04
CA LEU A 68 -16.66 2.83 -5.37
C LEU A 68 -15.92 1.70 -6.09
N ILE A 69 -15.08 0.95 -5.38
CA ILE A 69 -14.40 -0.23 -5.95
C ILE A 69 -15.42 -1.28 -6.38
N ASN A 70 -16.41 -1.61 -5.53
CA ASN A 70 -17.42 -2.61 -5.83
C ASN A 70 -18.27 -2.20 -7.05
N GLN A 71 -18.70 -0.95 -7.12
CA GLN A 71 -19.43 -0.43 -8.28
C GLN A 71 -18.61 -0.60 -9.58
N ARG A 72 -17.32 -0.26 -9.54
CA ARG A 72 -16.44 -0.40 -10.70
C ARG A 72 -16.22 -1.87 -11.09
N VAL A 73 -16.12 -2.76 -10.11
CA VAL A 73 -16.02 -4.21 -10.32
C VAL A 73 -17.30 -4.74 -10.97
N GLU A 74 -18.47 -4.35 -10.48
CA GLU A 74 -19.77 -4.74 -11.06
C GLU A 74 -19.89 -4.27 -12.50
N GLU A 75 -19.54 -3.02 -12.81
CA GLU A 75 -19.52 -2.51 -14.19
C GLU A 75 -18.64 -3.35 -15.11
N LEU A 76 -17.43 -3.71 -14.69
CA LEU A 76 -16.51 -4.53 -15.49
C LEU A 76 -17.05 -5.96 -15.75
N LEU A 77 -17.88 -6.47 -14.85
CA LEU A 77 -18.46 -7.81 -14.94
C LEU A 77 -19.75 -7.88 -15.79
N THR A 78 -20.29 -6.75 -16.24
CA THR A 78 -21.49 -6.73 -17.08
C THR A 78 -21.26 -7.25 -18.50
N GLN A 79 -20.01 -7.30 -18.95
CA GLN A 79 -19.60 -7.73 -20.29
C GLN A 79 -18.53 -8.83 -20.24
N PRO A 80 -18.33 -9.60 -21.29
CA PRO A 80 -17.24 -10.55 -21.37
C PRO A 80 -15.90 -9.85 -21.18
N LEU A 81 -15.13 -10.30 -20.16
CA LEU A 81 -13.86 -9.69 -19.78
C LEU A 81 -12.83 -9.77 -20.92
N THR A 82 -12.35 -8.63 -21.33
CA THR A 82 -11.12 -8.52 -22.13
C THR A 82 -9.88 -8.80 -21.27
N MET A 83 -8.71 -8.87 -21.89
CA MET A 83 -7.43 -8.98 -21.14
C MET A 83 -7.22 -7.78 -20.21
N ASP A 84 -7.55 -6.60 -20.71
CA ASP A 84 -7.38 -5.35 -19.97
C ASP A 84 -8.38 -5.17 -18.84
N ASP A 85 -9.62 -5.64 -19.03
CA ASP A 85 -10.64 -5.64 -17.96
C ASP A 85 -10.28 -6.64 -16.86
N ALA A 86 -9.72 -7.80 -17.22
CA ALA A 86 -9.26 -8.77 -16.24
C ALA A 86 -8.13 -8.20 -15.36
N VAL A 87 -7.19 -7.45 -15.96
CA VAL A 87 -6.13 -6.74 -15.20
C VAL A 87 -6.75 -5.67 -14.31
N GLN A 88 -7.65 -4.84 -14.84
CA GLN A 88 -8.29 -3.78 -14.05
C GLN A 88 -9.08 -4.37 -12.87
N LEU A 89 -9.82 -5.44 -13.10
CA LEU A 89 -10.55 -6.16 -12.06
C LEU A 89 -9.61 -6.70 -10.97
N ALA A 90 -8.50 -7.33 -11.37
CA ALA A 90 -7.52 -7.85 -10.43
C ALA A 90 -6.90 -6.74 -9.57
N LEU A 91 -6.54 -5.60 -10.16
CA LEU A 91 -5.94 -4.47 -9.44
C LEU A 91 -6.91 -3.84 -8.43
N LEU A 92 -8.21 -3.83 -8.73
CA LEU A 92 -9.22 -3.26 -7.84
C LEU A 92 -9.64 -4.22 -6.72
N ASN A 93 -9.71 -5.53 -6.99
CA ASN A 93 -10.33 -6.51 -6.09
C ASN A 93 -9.34 -7.46 -5.40
N ASN A 94 -8.04 -7.33 -5.61
CA ASN A 94 -7.05 -8.19 -4.97
C ASN A 94 -6.80 -7.77 -3.52
N ARG A 95 -7.16 -8.64 -2.55
CA ARG A 95 -6.97 -8.38 -1.12
C ARG A 95 -5.50 -8.30 -0.71
N GLY A 96 -4.62 -9.07 -1.36
CA GLY A 96 -3.18 -9.02 -1.10
C GLY A 96 -2.60 -7.66 -1.52
N LEU A 97 -3.08 -7.10 -2.63
CA LEU A 97 -2.68 -5.77 -3.06
C LEU A 97 -3.19 -4.68 -2.09
N GLN A 98 -4.43 -4.81 -1.60
CA GLN A 98 -4.94 -3.91 -0.56
C GLN A 98 -4.09 -3.98 0.73
N ALA A 99 -3.66 -5.17 1.15
CA ALA A 99 -2.74 -5.33 2.27
C ALA A 99 -1.40 -4.64 2.00
N ALA A 100 -0.84 -4.76 0.79
CA ALA A 100 0.39 -4.07 0.41
C ALA A 100 0.25 -2.54 0.45
N PHE A 101 -0.93 -1.99 0.17
CA PHE A 101 -1.16 -0.55 0.30
C PHE A 101 -1.11 -0.07 1.76
N PHE A 102 -1.48 -0.90 2.73
CA PHE A 102 -1.33 -0.55 4.15
C PHE A 102 0.13 -0.46 4.60
N GLU A 103 1.06 -1.16 3.92
CA GLU A 103 2.51 -1.01 4.18
C GLU A 103 3.01 0.41 3.91
N LEU A 104 2.37 1.15 2.98
CA LEU A 104 2.68 2.57 2.76
C LEU A 104 2.38 3.39 4.01
N GLY A 105 1.21 3.17 4.63
CA GLY A 105 0.83 3.88 5.84
C GLY A 105 1.77 3.57 7.03
N ILE A 106 2.26 2.34 7.13
CA ILE A 106 3.25 1.94 8.14
C ILE A 106 4.58 2.63 7.87
N GLY A 107 5.09 2.58 6.64
CA GLY A 107 6.35 3.22 6.26
C GLY A 107 6.31 4.75 6.44
N GLU A 108 5.18 5.39 6.13
CA GLU A 108 4.99 6.82 6.39
C GLU A 108 4.97 7.12 7.90
N ALA A 109 4.33 6.25 8.71
CA ALA A 109 4.32 6.42 10.16
C ALA A 109 5.73 6.36 10.75
N ASP A 110 6.59 5.45 10.26
CA ASP A 110 7.99 5.36 10.67
C ASP A 110 8.76 6.63 10.27
N LEU A 111 8.55 7.14 9.06
CA LEU A 111 9.14 8.40 8.59
C LEU A 111 8.72 9.59 9.47
N VAL A 112 7.42 9.71 9.75
CA VAL A 112 6.88 10.78 10.62
C VAL A 112 7.43 10.64 12.03
N GLN A 113 7.54 9.43 12.56
CA GLN A 113 8.09 9.17 13.89
C GLN A 113 9.59 9.49 13.96
N ALA A 114 10.35 9.24 12.90
CA ALA A 114 11.76 9.59 12.83
C ALA A 114 11.98 11.11 12.88
N GLY A 115 11.06 11.89 12.31
CA GLY A 115 11.07 13.35 12.32
C GLY A 115 10.48 13.99 13.59
N ARG A 116 10.10 13.20 14.60
CA ARG A 116 9.56 13.71 15.87
C ARG A 116 10.55 13.56 17.00
N LEU A 117 10.51 14.52 17.92
CA LEU A 117 11.26 14.42 19.18
C LEU A 117 10.71 13.25 20.00
N ALA A 118 11.62 12.57 20.72
CA ALA A 118 11.19 11.61 21.74
C ALA A 118 10.39 12.37 22.82
N ASN A 119 9.35 11.74 23.33
CA ASN A 119 8.56 12.34 24.41
C ASN A 119 9.45 12.70 25.59
N PRO A 120 9.35 13.94 26.10
CA PRO A 120 10.06 14.31 27.31
C PRO A 120 9.55 13.49 28.49
N GLY A 121 10.46 12.96 29.29
CA GLY A 121 10.13 12.30 30.55
C GLY A 121 10.01 13.33 31.66
N PHE A 122 9.00 13.20 32.51
CA PHE A 122 8.90 13.92 33.77
C PHE A 122 8.92 12.91 34.91
N SER A 123 9.80 13.10 35.87
CA SER A 123 9.87 12.30 37.11
C SER A 123 9.54 13.16 38.31
N PHE A 124 8.72 12.66 39.19
CA PHE A 124 8.40 13.24 40.46
C PHE A 124 8.58 12.15 41.52
N GLY A 125 9.48 12.38 42.47
CA GLY A 125 9.76 11.50 43.57
C GLY A 125 9.59 12.25 44.89
N ARG A 126 9.01 11.58 45.88
CA ARG A 126 9.02 12.02 47.29
C ARG A 126 9.68 10.93 48.11
N LYS A 127 10.82 11.27 48.73
CA LYS A 127 11.53 10.39 49.67
C LYS A 127 11.36 10.95 51.06
N THR A 128 11.09 10.09 52.05
CA THR A 128 10.95 10.45 53.46
C THR A 128 11.98 9.63 54.24
N LYS A 129 12.84 10.29 54.95
CA LYS A 129 13.86 9.70 55.83
C LYS A 129 13.75 10.31 57.22
N GLY A 130 13.06 9.65 58.13
CA GLY A 130 12.69 10.21 59.42
C GLY A 130 11.73 11.41 59.26
N GLU A 131 12.11 12.57 59.80
CA GLU A 131 11.34 13.82 59.67
C GLU A 131 11.68 14.62 58.39
N GLU A 132 12.69 14.21 57.63
CA GLU A 132 13.09 14.88 56.41
C GLU A 132 12.28 14.39 55.21
N ILE A 133 11.75 15.34 54.45
CA ILE A 133 11.00 15.09 53.17
C ILE A 133 11.84 15.67 52.04
N GLU A 134 12.31 14.81 51.16
CA GLU A 134 13.00 15.19 49.92
C GLU A 134 12.03 15.05 48.72
N ILE A 135 11.90 16.12 47.94
CA ILE A 135 11.07 16.14 46.73
C ILE A 135 12.02 16.24 45.55
N GLU A 136 12.11 15.13 44.78
CA GLU A 136 12.84 15.06 43.53
C GLU A 136 11.92 15.41 42.35
N ARG A 137 12.39 16.30 41.49
CA ARG A 137 11.72 16.68 40.25
C ARG A 137 12.72 16.60 39.13
N GLY A 138 12.43 15.77 38.10
CA GLY A 138 13.33 15.60 36.95
C GLY A 138 12.61 15.79 35.63
N LEU A 139 13.31 16.44 34.70
CA LEU A 139 12.93 16.50 33.29
C LEU A 139 14.01 15.76 32.50
N HIS A 140 13.60 14.80 31.68
CA HIS A 140 14.48 13.97 30.88
C HIS A 140 14.26 14.22 29.39
N PHE A 141 15.34 14.61 28.71
CA PHE A 141 15.35 14.83 27.26
C PHE A 141 16.40 13.94 26.60
N ASN A 142 16.05 13.34 25.47
CA ASN A 142 17.01 12.57 24.68
C ASN A 142 17.74 13.49 23.68
N LEU A 143 18.83 14.10 24.13
CA LEU A 143 19.65 14.99 23.30
C LEU A 143 20.34 14.24 22.16
N ALA A 144 20.76 12.99 22.37
CA ALA A 144 21.38 12.17 21.33
C ALA A 144 20.40 11.94 20.15
N ARG A 145 19.13 11.65 20.45
CA ARG A 145 18.09 11.54 19.42
C ARG A 145 17.83 12.86 18.69
N LEU A 146 17.85 13.98 19.40
CA LEU A 146 17.69 15.30 18.78
C LEU A 146 18.81 15.58 17.76
N LEU A 147 20.05 15.27 18.09
CA LEU A 147 21.19 15.44 17.17
C LEU A 147 21.17 14.45 16.00
N ALA A 148 20.70 13.22 16.24
CA ALA A 148 20.61 12.18 15.21
C ALA A 148 19.36 12.31 14.33
N MET A 149 18.36 13.10 14.73
CA MET A 149 17.05 13.18 14.05
C MET A 149 17.13 13.47 12.55
N PRO A 150 17.96 14.40 12.03
CA PRO A 150 18.05 14.64 10.60
C PRO A 150 18.53 13.40 9.81
N LEU A 151 19.51 12.67 10.37
CA LEU A 151 20.03 11.45 9.77
C LEU A 151 18.97 10.31 9.79
N LEU A 152 18.28 10.16 10.93
CA LEU A 152 17.20 9.16 11.06
C LEU A 152 16.07 9.45 10.06
N GLN A 153 15.69 10.70 9.91
CA GLN A 153 14.67 11.12 8.96
C GLN A 153 15.09 10.84 7.50
N GLU A 154 16.35 11.10 7.14
CA GLU A 154 16.89 10.78 5.83
C GLU A 154 16.85 9.26 5.54
N VAL A 155 17.26 8.44 6.52
CA VAL A 155 17.21 6.97 6.40
C VAL A 155 15.78 6.49 6.21
N GLU A 156 14.84 6.96 7.04
CA GLU A 156 13.43 6.53 6.94
C GLU A 156 12.74 7.05 5.66
N SER A 157 13.13 8.23 5.16
CA SER A 157 12.68 8.74 3.87
C SER A 157 13.07 7.81 2.71
N ARG A 158 14.31 7.30 2.72
CA ARG A 158 14.77 6.33 1.71
C ARG A 158 14.07 4.98 1.85
N ARG A 159 13.81 4.51 3.07
CA ARG A 159 13.04 3.29 3.33
C ARG A 159 11.61 3.43 2.84
N PHE A 160 10.99 4.57 3.09
CA PHE A 160 9.64 4.84 2.61
C PHE A 160 9.57 4.85 1.07
N ALA A 161 10.53 5.51 0.40
CA ALA A 161 10.65 5.46 -1.06
C ALA A 161 10.85 4.03 -1.59
N GLN A 162 11.62 3.19 -0.89
CA GLN A 162 11.76 1.77 -1.20
C GLN A 162 10.42 1.02 -1.05
N THR A 163 9.67 1.27 0.02
CA THR A 163 8.33 0.67 0.22
C THR A 163 7.38 1.06 -0.91
N GLN A 164 7.35 2.34 -1.32
CA GLN A 164 6.57 2.80 -2.48
C GLN A 164 6.95 2.04 -3.76
N GLY A 165 8.25 1.86 -4.01
CA GLY A 165 8.76 1.09 -5.13
C GLY A 165 8.34 -0.38 -5.09
N MET A 166 8.42 -1.03 -3.93
CA MET A 166 7.98 -2.42 -3.76
C MET A 166 6.48 -2.58 -3.99
N VAL A 167 5.66 -1.68 -3.47
CA VAL A 167 4.21 -1.70 -3.68
C VAL A 167 3.86 -1.48 -5.16
N ALA A 168 4.54 -0.56 -5.85
CA ALA A 168 4.38 -0.37 -7.29
C ALA A 168 4.77 -1.64 -8.08
N MET A 169 5.85 -2.32 -7.69
CA MET A 169 6.25 -3.60 -8.30
C MET A 169 5.21 -4.70 -8.06
N ASN A 170 4.57 -4.76 -6.89
CA ASN A 170 3.48 -5.71 -6.61
C ASN A 170 2.29 -5.49 -7.56
N VAL A 171 1.94 -4.23 -7.85
CA VAL A 171 0.91 -3.89 -8.85
C VAL A 171 1.29 -4.41 -10.23
N LEU A 172 2.52 -4.16 -10.69
CA LEU A 172 2.99 -4.60 -12.01
C LEU A 172 3.06 -6.14 -12.11
N SER A 173 3.51 -6.81 -11.05
CA SER A 173 3.56 -8.27 -10.97
C SER A 173 2.17 -8.87 -11.06
N LEU A 174 1.21 -8.36 -10.26
CA LEU A 174 -0.17 -8.83 -10.31
C LEU A 174 -0.78 -8.66 -11.71
N ALA A 175 -0.53 -7.54 -12.38
CA ALA A 175 -0.99 -7.33 -13.75
C ALA A 175 -0.40 -8.35 -14.73
N ALA A 176 0.89 -8.65 -14.62
CA ALA A 176 1.57 -9.64 -15.45
C ALA A 176 1.05 -11.06 -15.18
N GLU A 177 0.88 -11.42 -13.92
CA GLU A 177 0.33 -12.73 -13.51
C GLU A 177 -1.12 -12.90 -13.99
N THR A 178 -1.93 -11.85 -13.89
CA THR A 178 -3.32 -11.87 -14.39
C THR A 178 -3.36 -12.09 -15.90
N ARG A 179 -2.50 -11.40 -16.67
CA ARG A 179 -2.39 -11.62 -18.12
C ARG A 179 -2.00 -13.05 -18.45
N LYS A 180 -1.00 -13.59 -17.75
CA LYS A 180 -0.54 -14.97 -17.92
C LYS A 180 -1.66 -15.97 -17.60
N ALA A 181 -2.33 -15.82 -16.48
CA ALA A 181 -3.44 -16.67 -16.06
C ALA A 181 -4.60 -16.64 -17.08
N ARG A 182 -4.92 -15.45 -17.62
CA ARG A 182 -5.98 -15.31 -18.63
C ARG A 182 -5.60 -16.04 -19.93
N VAL A 183 -4.36 -15.94 -20.40
CA VAL A 183 -3.87 -16.69 -21.57
C VAL A 183 -3.97 -18.19 -21.33
N GLN A 184 -3.55 -18.66 -20.16
CA GLN A 184 -3.62 -20.08 -19.78
C GLN A 184 -5.06 -20.59 -19.74
N ALA A 185 -6.00 -19.80 -19.17
CA ALA A 185 -7.41 -20.17 -19.13
C ALA A 185 -8.03 -20.30 -20.54
N VAL A 186 -7.72 -19.35 -21.44
CA VAL A 186 -8.19 -19.41 -22.84
C VAL A 186 -7.58 -20.60 -23.58
N ALA A 187 -6.29 -20.88 -23.35
CA ALA A 187 -5.63 -22.05 -23.97
C ALA A 187 -6.25 -23.36 -23.48
N ALA A 188 -6.48 -23.49 -22.16
CA ALA A 188 -7.12 -24.68 -21.57
C ALA A 188 -8.54 -24.89 -22.14
N GLN A 189 -9.35 -23.83 -22.26
CA GLN A 189 -10.68 -23.91 -22.85
C GLN A 189 -10.65 -24.34 -24.32
N LYS A 190 -9.66 -23.86 -25.10
CA LYS A 190 -9.49 -24.30 -26.48
C LYS A 190 -9.05 -25.75 -26.57
N SER A 191 -8.15 -26.19 -25.69
CA SER A 191 -7.70 -27.60 -25.62
C SER A 191 -8.87 -28.55 -25.28
N GLU A 192 -9.71 -28.16 -24.33
CA GLU A 192 -10.91 -28.91 -23.99
C GLU A 192 -11.85 -29.08 -25.20
N ARG A 193 -12.14 -27.97 -25.90
CA ARG A 193 -13.00 -28.04 -27.11
C ARG A 193 -12.38 -28.91 -28.20
N TYR A 194 -11.06 -28.80 -28.40
CA TYR A 194 -10.34 -29.64 -29.36
C TYR A 194 -10.44 -31.13 -28.98
N ALA A 195 -10.17 -31.46 -27.71
CA ALA A 195 -10.29 -32.82 -27.21
C ALA A 195 -11.71 -33.40 -27.41
N ALA A 196 -12.73 -32.59 -27.14
CA ALA A 196 -14.12 -32.99 -27.39
C ALA A 196 -14.39 -33.29 -28.88
N GLN A 197 -13.87 -32.49 -29.82
CA GLN A 197 -13.95 -32.74 -31.24
C GLN A 197 -13.23 -34.01 -31.67
N VAL A 198 -12.02 -34.24 -31.12
CA VAL A 198 -11.27 -35.48 -31.40
C VAL A 198 -12.02 -36.69 -30.89
N MET A 199 -12.61 -36.62 -29.68
CA MET A 199 -13.44 -37.69 -29.13
C MET A 199 -14.64 -38.01 -30.04
N GLN A 200 -15.38 -37.00 -30.50
CA GLN A 200 -16.53 -37.22 -31.44
C GLN A 200 -16.07 -37.89 -32.74
N ALA A 201 -14.92 -37.48 -33.27
CA ALA A 201 -14.37 -38.11 -34.50
C ALA A 201 -13.95 -39.56 -34.24
N ALA A 202 -13.31 -39.86 -33.11
CA ALA A 202 -12.94 -41.22 -32.74
C ALA A 202 -14.17 -42.12 -32.51
N GLU A 203 -15.23 -41.63 -31.86
CA GLU A 203 -16.48 -42.32 -31.65
C GLU A 203 -17.16 -42.64 -32.98
N ALA A 204 -17.19 -41.68 -33.90
CA ALA A 204 -17.75 -41.91 -35.26
C ALA A 204 -16.94 -42.93 -36.04
N SER A 205 -15.60 -42.89 -35.93
CA SER A 205 -14.71 -43.89 -36.57
C SER A 205 -14.92 -45.29 -36.00
N ALA A 206 -14.98 -45.41 -34.67
CA ALA A 206 -15.25 -46.68 -33.99
C ALA A 206 -16.62 -47.28 -34.36
N GLU A 207 -17.65 -46.44 -34.45
CA GLU A 207 -19.00 -46.88 -34.89
C GLU A 207 -19.00 -47.33 -36.35
N LEU A 208 -18.31 -46.61 -37.24
CA LEU A 208 -18.15 -47.01 -38.64
C LEU A 208 -17.40 -48.35 -38.72
N ALA A 209 -16.30 -48.52 -38.01
CA ALA A 209 -15.53 -49.76 -37.98
C ALA A 209 -16.39 -50.95 -37.48
N ARG A 210 -17.23 -50.72 -36.47
CA ARG A 210 -18.21 -51.72 -35.98
C ARG A 210 -19.18 -52.15 -37.07
N ARG A 211 -19.79 -51.21 -37.80
CA ARG A 211 -20.71 -51.50 -38.89
C ARG A 211 -20.03 -52.23 -40.04
N MET A 212 -18.80 -51.83 -40.40
CA MET A 212 -18.01 -52.50 -41.45
C MET A 212 -17.63 -53.94 -41.06
N ALA A 213 -17.30 -54.17 -39.78
CA ALA A 213 -17.04 -55.53 -39.29
C ALA A 213 -18.31 -56.40 -39.33
N GLN A 214 -19.48 -55.86 -38.99
CA GLN A 214 -20.75 -56.56 -39.11
C GLN A 214 -21.11 -56.92 -40.57
N ALA A 215 -20.74 -56.06 -41.50
CA ALA A 215 -20.94 -56.31 -42.95
C ALA A 215 -19.82 -57.23 -43.55
N GLY A 216 -18.84 -57.67 -42.74
CA GLY A 216 -17.77 -58.56 -43.24
C GLY A 216 -16.62 -57.83 -43.93
N ASN A 217 -16.63 -56.50 -43.97
CA ASN A 217 -15.60 -55.68 -44.63
C ASN A 217 -14.41 -55.31 -43.75
N PHE A 218 -14.51 -55.55 -42.43
CA PHE A 218 -13.43 -55.34 -41.46
C PHE A 218 -13.19 -56.60 -40.63
N ASN A 219 -11.92 -56.93 -40.39
CA ASN A 219 -11.59 -58.01 -39.46
C ASN A 219 -11.55 -57.48 -38.00
N ARG A 220 -11.56 -58.40 -37.03
CA ARG A 220 -11.60 -58.06 -35.61
C ARG A 220 -10.40 -57.19 -35.16
N LEU A 221 -9.21 -57.40 -35.74
CA LEU A 221 -8.02 -56.62 -35.42
C LEU A 221 -8.17 -55.16 -35.89
N GLN A 222 -8.70 -54.96 -37.10
CA GLN A 222 -8.98 -53.60 -37.63
C GLN A 222 -10.01 -52.88 -36.77
N GLN A 223 -11.12 -53.54 -36.39
CA GLN A 223 -12.13 -53.01 -35.52
C GLN A 223 -11.52 -52.62 -34.16
N SER A 224 -10.70 -53.48 -33.52
CA SER A 224 -10.10 -53.21 -32.23
C SER A 224 -9.14 -52.00 -32.27
N ARG A 225 -8.41 -51.81 -33.37
CA ARG A 225 -7.54 -50.63 -33.54
C ARG A 225 -8.33 -49.33 -33.55
N GLU A 226 -9.43 -49.28 -34.26
CA GLU A 226 -10.29 -48.09 -34.32
C GLU A 226 -11.02 -47.80 -32.98
N GLN A 227 -11.21 -48.83 -32.15
CA GLN A 227 -11.81 -48.70 -30.82
C GLN A 227 -10.80 -48.35 -29.72
N SER A 228 -9.50 -48.38 -30.00
CA SER A 228 -8.43 -48.12 -29.03
C SER A 228 -7.97 -46.64 -28.98
N PHE A 229 -8.53 -45.82 -29.81
CA PHE A 229 -8.36 -44.36 -29.82
C PHE A 229 -9.46 -43.70 -29.01
#